data_880ad164df13f05b0d1a5a8dccbc545f
#
_entry.id   880ad164df13f05b0d1a5a8dccbc545f
#
_cell.length_a   1.000
_cell.length_b   1.000
_cell.length_c   1.000
_cell.angle_alpha   90.00
_cell.angle_beta   90.00
_cell.angle_gamma   90.00
#
_symmetry.space_group_name_H-M   'P 1'
#
loop_
_entity.id
_entity.type
_entity.pdbx_description
1 polymer ?
#
loop_
_entity_poly.entity_id
_entity_poly.type
_entity_poly.pdbx_seq_one_letter_code
_entity_poly.pdbx_strand_id
1 'polypeptide(L)'
;MTTTTQSPADFMAAAPAPVGGSTPWASRYASDLRRVFLEHAARAPRTLQQHLGPSELGVECDRQVAGKMAALPATNHVADPWPSIVGTACHAWAADAFEADNTRRGVLRWVAEQKVTPHPDHPGTADLYDAVEQAVVDHKFLGESSMAKVRKDPPRKYVVQLLLYGLGYLRLGLPVRRVVLAAYPRTAASLDGLYVWERAFADEHGQLTPENVALLEKVFEQTATRRGYAEEILAQRMRLNDVPATTDADECYFCPFYRPQAARDGGPGCSGSVSS
;
A
#
# COMPACT_ATOMS: atom_id res chain seq x y z
N MET A 1 7.77 -33.23 34.17
CA MET A 1 6.95 -33.39 32.96
C MET A 1 7.90 -33.36 31.78
N THR A 2 8.24 -34.53 31.27
CA THR A 2 9.18 -34.72 30.13
C THR A 2 8.36 -34.52 28.84
N THR A 3 8.56 -33.39 28.16
CA THR A 3 8.06 -33.18 26.82
C THR A 3 8.85 -34.05 25.84
N THR A 4 8.26 -35.09 25.37
CA THR A 4 8.82 -35.94 24.30
C THR A 4 8.73 -35.13 23.01
N THR A 5 9.84 -34.58 22.52
CA THR A 5 9.96 -34.00 21.18
C THR A 5 9.91 -35.14 20.17
N GLN A 6 8.81 -35.28 19.46
CA GLN A 6 8.71 -36.16 18.31
C GLN A 6 9.71 -35.73 17.23
N SER A 7 10.51 -36.66 16.73
CA SER A 7 11.47 -36.36 15.68
C SER A 7 10.76 -36.19 14.32
N PRO A 8 11.31 -35.41 13.40
CA PRO A 8 10.77 -35.29 12.04
C PRO A 8 10.66 -36.64 11.30
N ALA A 9 11.47 -37.62 11.67
CA ALA A 9 11.42 -38.96 11.09
C ALA A 9 10.17 -39.74 11.50
N ASP A 10 9.64 -39.53 12.72
CA ASP A 10 8.42 -40.20 13.19
C ASP A 10 7.17 -39.67 12.48
N PHE A 11 7.26 -38.44 11.94
CA PHE A 11 6.22 -37.83 11.11
C PHE A 11 6.21 -38.35 9.67
N MET A 12 7.34 -38.79 9.15
CA MET A 12 7.51 -39.22 7.75
C MET A 12 7.09 -40.66 7.47
N ALA A 13 6.94 -41.49 8.50
CA ALA A 13 6.71 -42.93 8.34
C ALA A 13 5.26 -43.32 7.95
N ALA A 14 4.32 -42.34 7.83
CA ALA A 14 2.90 -42.62 7.59
C ALA A 14 2.27 -41.89 6.40
N ALA A 15 3.05 -41.27 5.50
CA ALA A 15 2.49 -40.56 4.37
C ALA A 15 2.30 -41.48 3.15
N PRO A 16 1.07 -41.71 2.63
CA PRO A 16 0.89 -42.41 1.38
C PRO A 16 1.46 -41.59 0.22
N ALA A 17 2.00 -42.27 -0.79
CA ALA A 17 2.53 -41.66 -2.01
C ALA A 17 1.49 -40.79 -2.71
N PRO A 18 1.87 -39.62 -3.24
CA PRO A 18 0.92 -38.73 -3.90
C PRO A 18 0.44 -39.37 -5.21
N VAL A 19 -0.85 -39.61 -5.29
CA VAL A 19 -1.53 -39.96 -6.54
C VAL A 19 -1.88 -38.64 -7.27
N GLY A 20 -1.49 -38.49 -8.52
CA GLY A 20 -1.72 -37.26 -9.31
C GLY A 20 -3.20 -36.89 -9.35
N GLY A 21 -3.50 -35.67 -8.96
CA GLY A 21 -4.85 -35.09 -8.86
C GLY A 21 -5.11 -34.48 -7.47
N SER A 22 -6.01 -33.51 -7.35
CA SER A 22 -6.35 -32.92 -6.05
C SER A 22 -7.17 -33.94 -5.24
N THR A 23 -6.51 -34.65 -4.34
CA THR A 23 -7.17 -35.57 -3.39
C THR A 23 -7.89 -34.74 -2.30
N PRO A 24 -8.91 -35.32 -1.59
CA PRO A 24 -9.52 -34.68 -0.43
C PRO A 24 -8.50 -34.29 0.65
N TRP A 25 -7.41 -35.04 0.80
CA TRP A 25 -6.29 -34.70 1.68
C TRP A 25 -5.56 -33.45 1.18
N ALA A 26 -5.17 -33.40 -0.09
CA ALA A 26 -4.45 -32.27 -0.67
C ALA A 26 -5.27 -30.97 -0.57
N SER A 27 -6.59 -31.05 -0.80
CA SER A 27 -7.49 -29.90 -0.67
C SER A 27 -7.58 -29.39 0.77
N ARG A 28 -7.69 -30.29 1.75
CA ARG A 28 -7.68 -29.89 3.18
C ARG A 28 -6.34 -29.28 3.56
N TYR A 29 -5.24 -29.89 3.17
CA TYR A 29 -3.90 -29.40 3.49
C TYR A 29 -3.61 -28.04 2.85
N ALA A 30 -4.03 -27.82 1.61
CA ALA A 30 -3.95 -26.50 0.97
C ALA A 30 -4.75 -25.45 1.75
N SER A 31 -5.93 -25.81 2.25
CA SER A 31 -6.75 -24.93 3.10
C SER A 31 -6.06 -24.58 4.41
N ASP A 32 -5.39 -25.56 5.04
CA ASP A 32 -4.62 -25.33 6.26
C ASP A 32 -3.43 -24.41 6.02
N LEU A 33 -2.67 -24.62 4.96
CA LEU A 33 -1.57 -23.73 4.58
C LEU A 33 -2.08 -22.31 4.31
N ARG A 34 -3.16 -22.17 3.54
CA ARG A 34 -3.78 -20.87 3.27
C ARG A 34 -4.22 -20.18 4.56
N ARG A 35 -4.84 -20.89 5.48
CA ARG A 35 -5.25 -20.37 6.79
C ARG A 35 -4.08 -19.77 7.56
N VAL A 36 -2.93 -20.43 7.61
CA VAL A 36 -1.72 -19.92 8.29
C VAL A 36 -1.31 -18.56 7.72
N PHE A 37 -1.26 -18.42 6.39
CA PHE A 37 -0.93 -17.15 5.75
C PHE A 37 -1.95 -16.04 6.06
N LEU A 38 -3.25 -16.35 5.98
CA LEU A 38 -4.32 -15.40 6.24
C LEU A 38 -4.32 -14.92 7.71
N GLU A 39 -4.16 -15.85 8.66
CA GLU A 39 -4.11 -15.51 10.09
C GLU A 39 -2.88 -14.67 10.43
N HIS A 40 -1.73 -14.96 9.84
CA HIS A 40 -0.52 -14.17 10.02
C HIS A 40 -0.69 -12.76 9.44
N ALA A 41 -1.20 -12.64 8.21
CA ALA A 41 -1.44 -11.36 7.56
C ALA A 41 -2.45 -10.50 8.33
N ALA A 42 -3.50 -11.09 8.91
CA ALA A 42 -4.48 -10.37 9.73
C ALA A 42 -3.89 -9.75 11.00
N ARG A 43 -2.80 -10.34 11.52
CA ARG A 43 -2.10 -9.86 12.73
C ARG A 43 -0.88 -9.00 12.42
N ALA A 44 -0.55 -8.80 11.14
CA ALA A 44 0.61 -8.02 10.76
C ALA A 44 0.47 -6.55 11.21
N PRO A 45 1.54 -5.90 11.73
CA PRO A 45 1.49 -4.52 12.23
C PRO A 45 0.91 -3.52 11.22
N ARG A 46 1.21 -3.70 9.93
CA ARG A 46 0.67 -2.86 8.85
C ARG A 46 -0.86 -2.98 8.72
N THR A 47 -1.42 -4.16 8.95
CA THR A 47 -2.87 -4.39 8.92
C THR A 47 -3.56 -3.74 10.12
N LEU A 48 -2.86 -3.63 11.24
CA LEU A 48 -3.34 -3.03 12.49
C LEU A 48 -3.07 -1.52 12.58
N GLN A 49 -2.41 -0.94 11.57
CA GLN A 49 -2.08 0.49 11.55
C GLN A 49 -3.36 1.34 11.48
N GLN A 50 -3.54 2.19 12.49
CA GLN A 50 -4.68 3.10 12.59
C GLN A 50 -4.39 4.49 12.00
N HIS A 51 -3.12 4.84 11.76
CA HIS A 51 -2.73 6.14 11.22
C HIS A 51 -2.60 6.09 9.70
N LEU A 52 -3.20 7.05 9.02
CA LEU A 52 -3.08 7.22 7.59
C LEU A 52 -1.68 7.74 7.23
N GLY A 53 -0.98 6.98 6.42
CA GLY A 53 0.31 7.38 5.86
C GLY A 53 0.17 8.08 4.50
N PRO A 54 1.28 8.57 3.94
CA PRO A 54 1.32 9.22 2.63
C PRO A 54 0.69 8.40 1.50
N SER A 55 0.78 7.08 1.55
CA SER A 55 0.20 6.18 0.54
C SER A 55 -1.33 6.23 0.45
N GLU A 56 -2.00 6.77 1.46
CA GLU A 56 -3.46 6.80 1.54
C GLU A 56 -4.05 8.19 1.30
N LEU A 57 -3.27 9.26 1.48
CA LEU A 57 -3.74 10.63 1.31
C LEU A 57 -4.11 10.95 -0.14
N GLY A 58 -3.49 10.24 -1.10
CA GLY A 58 -3.77 10.36 -2.52
C GLY A 58 -5.04 9.65 -3.00
N VAL A 59 -5.69 8.86 -2.14
CA VAL A 59 -6.97 8.21 -2.46
C VAL A 59 -8.04 9.26 -2.74
N GLU A 60 -8.80 9.10 -3.82
CA GLU A 60 -9.77 10.12 -4.26
C GLU A 60 -11.06 10.10 -3.45
N CYS A 61 -11.49 8.95 -2.98
CA CYS A 61 -12.74 8.79 -2.25
C CYS A 61 -12.67 9.39 -0.83
N ASP A 62 -13.37 10.49 -0.60
CA ASP A 62 -13.44 11.15 0.71
C ASP A 62 -14.05 10.24 1.77
N ARG A 63 -15.07 9.48 1.41
CA ARG A 63 -15.72 8.50 2.29
C ARG A 63 -14.75 7.44 2.79
N GLN A 64 -13.91 6.91 1.91
CA GLN A 64 -12.90 5.90 2.29
C GLN A 64 -11.88 6.48 3.28
N VAL A 65 -11.37 7.68 2.99
CA VAL A 65 -10.34 8.30 3.82
C VAL A 65 -10.93 8.74 5.16
N ALA A 66 -12.10 9.40 5.18
CA ALA A 66 -12.76 9.79 6.40
C ALA A 66 -13.13 8.59 7.29
N GLY A 67 -13.62 7.50 6.71
CA GLY A 67 -13.91 6.27 7.44
C GLY A 67 -12.66 5.65 8.10
N LYS A 68 -11.52 5.70 7.43
CA LYS A 68 -10.24 5.27 8.00
C LYS A 68 -9.76 6.21 9.11
N MET A 69 -9.87 7.54 8.93
CA MET A 69 -9.53 8.52 9.95
C MET A 69 -10.40 8.37 11.21
N ALA A 70 -11.67 7.99 11.03
CA ALA A 70 -12.60 7.67 12.14
C ALA A 70 -12.39 6.26 12.71
N ALA A 71 -11.38 5.51 12.26
CA ALA A 71 -11.09 4.14 12.68
C ALA A 71 -12.31 3.20 12.62
N LEU A 72 -13.18 3.39 11.64
CA LEU A 72 -14.36 2.54 11.48
C LEU A 72 -13.94 1.09 11.15
N PRO A 73 -14.70 0.09 11.62
CA PRO A 73 -14.43 -1.30 11.32
C PRO A 73 -14.62 -1.57 9.81
N ALA A 74 -13.74 -2.39 9.25
CA ALA A 74 -13.88 -2.84 7.87
C ALA A 74 -15.13 -3.72 7.71
N THR A 75 -15.86 -3.51 6.63
CA THR A 75 -17.05 -4.29 6.24
C THR A 75 -16.82 -5.12 4.98
N ASN A 76 -15.73 -4.84 4.26
CA ASN A 76 -15.32 -5.61 3.09
C ASN A 76 -14.28 -6.66 3.50
N HIS A 77 -14.69 -7.93 3.51
CA HIS A 77 -13.83 -9.05 3.91
C HIS A 77 -13.32 -9.88 2.71
N VAL A 78 -13.52 -9.36 1.48
CA VAL A 78 -13.28 -10.12 0.24
C VAL A 78 -11.83 -10.08 -0.22
N ALA A 79 -11.03 -9.14 0.26
CA ALA A 79 -9.67 -8.95 -0.24
C ALA A 79 -8.73 -10.06 0.24
N ASP A 80 -8.30 -10.92 -0.68
CA ASP A 80 -7.20 -11.86 -0.41
C ASP A 80 -5.91 -11.05 -0.18
N PRO A 81 -5.19 -11.23 0.94
CA PRO A 81 -3.99 -10.46 1.27
C PRO A 81 -2.75 -10.89 0.48
N TRP A 82 -2.84 -11.92 -0.35
CA TRP A 82 -1.69 -12.45 -1.08
C TRP A 82 -0.90 -11.40 -1.87
N PRO A 83 -1.54 -10.48 -2.63
CA PRO A 83 -0.82 -9.41 -3.30
C PRO A 83 -0.03 -8.50 -2.35
N SER A 84 -0.57 -8.23 -1.17
CA SER A 84 0.08 -7.41 -0.15
C SER A 84 1.25 -8.14 0.51
N ILE A 85 1.11 -9.45 0.78
CA ILE A 85 2.18 -10.30 1.33
C ILE A 85 3.37 -10.31 0.37
N VAL A 86 3.12 -10.59 -0.92
CA VAL A 86 4.17 -10.59 -1.95
C VAL A 86 4.81 -9.20 -2.07
N GLY A 87 4.02 -8.14 -2.09
CA GLY A 87 4.53 -6.77 -2.13
C GLY A 87 5.48 -6.49 -0.97
N THR A 88 5.07 -6.80 0.26
CA THR A 88 5.90 -6.59 1.46
C THR A 88 7.20 -7.38 1.41
N ALA A 89 7.17 -8.64 0.99
CA ALA A 89 8.37 -9.47 0.85
C ALA A 89 9.33 -8.89 -0.21
N CYS A 90 8.80 -8.42 -1.34
CA CYS A 90 9.61 -7.80 -2.39
C CYS A 90 10.22 -6.47 -1.95
N HIS A 91 9.50 -5.63 -1.18
CA HIS A 91 10.07 -4.40 -0.63
C HIS A 91 11.24 -4.69 0.31
N ALA A 92 11.10 -5.64 1.24
CA ALA A 92 12.18 -6.02 2.13
C ALA A 92 13.41 -6.50 1.35
N TRP A 93 13.22 -7.38 0.35
CA TRP A 93 14.30 -7.86 -0.50
C TRP A 93 14.96 -6.73 -1.30
N ALA A 94 14.18 -5.78 -1.81
CA ALA A 94 14.71 -4.63 -2.55
C ALA A 94 15.57 -3.74 -1.65
N ALA A 95 15.12 -3.45 -0.42
CA ALA A 95 15.89 -2.69 0.56
C ALA A 95 17.26 -3.32 0.82
N ASP A 96 17.27 -4.64 1.12
CA ASP A 96 18.52 -5.40 1.32
C ASP A 96 19.44 -5.33 0.08
N ALA A 97 18.88 -5.40 -1.13
CA ALA A 97 19.66 -5.37 -2.37
C ALA A 97 20.36 -4.00 -2.58
N PHE A 98 19.67 -2.88 -2.29
CA PHE A 98 20.23 -1.54 -2.40
C PHE A 98 21.28 -1.27 -1.31
N GLU A 99 21.08 -1.73 -0.09
CA GLU A 99 22.07 -1.67 0.99
C GLU A 99 23.34 -2.49 0.65
N ALA A 100 23.16 -3.67 0.09
CA ALA A 100 24.25 -4.50 -0.38
C ALA A 100 25.04 -3.83 -1.55
N ASP A 101 24.35 -3.08 -2.43
CA ASP A 101 25.02 -2.32 -3.50
C ASP A 101 25.88 -1.19 -2.94
N ASN A 102 25.41 -0.46 -1.92
CA ASN A 102 26.21 0.54 -1.20
C ASN A 102 27.48 -0.08 -0.64
N THR A 103 27.34 -1.20 0.06
CA THR A 103 28.47 -1.92 0.67
C THR A 103 29.48 -2.36 -0.39
N ARG A 104 29.02 -2.95 -1.49
CA ARG A 104 29.83 -3.45 -2.59
C ARG A 104 30.60 -2.34 -3.30
N ARG A 105 30.01 -1.14 -3.41
CA ARG A 105 30.61 0.03 -4.05
C ARG A 105 31.45 0.89 -3.09
N GLY A 106 31.31 0.71 -1.79
CA GLY A 106 31.96 1.53 -0.78
C GLY A 106 31.47 2.98 -0.74
N VAL A 107 30.26 3.25 -1.23
CA VAL A 107 29.64 4.59 -1.26
C VAL A 107 28.18 4.52 -0.83
N LEU A 108 27.71 5.53 -0.11
CA LEU A 108 26.31 5.68 0.25
C LEU A 108 25.58 6.41 -0.88
N ARG A 109 25.00 5.65 -1.80
CA ARG A 109 24.11 6.17 -2.84
C ARG A 109 22.64 5.98 -2.47
N TRP A 110 22.29 4.83 -1.94
CA TRP A 110 20.93 4.40 -1.70
C TRP A 110 20.59 4.52 -0.21
N VAL A 111 19.50 5.19 0.10
CA VAL A 111 18.95 5.23 1.47
C VAL A 111 17.59 4.54 1.43
N ALA A 112 17.52 3.29 1.90
CA ALA A 112 16.32 2.48 1.88
C ALA A 112 15.49 2.67 3.16
N GLU A 113 14.16 2.49 3.06
CA GLU A 113 13.21 2.44 4.17
C GLU A 113 13.33 3.63 5.16
N GLN A 114 13.58 4.84 4.63
CA GLN A 114 13.74 6.02 5.45
C GLN A 114 12.40 6.54 5.97
N LYS A 115 12.31 6.71 7.28
CA LYS A 115 11.17 7.41 7.89
C LYS A 115 11.20 8.90 7.55
N VAL A 116 10.09 9.40 7.05
CA VAL A 116 9.89 10.80 6.67
C VAL A 116 8.58 11.34 7.24
N THR A 117 8.52 12.64 7.49
CA THR A 117 7.33 13.30 8.06
C THR A 117 6.88 14.43 7.13
N PRO A 118 6.20 14.11 6.01
CA PRO A 118 5.68 15.13 5.09
C PRO A 118 4.60 16.02 5.71
N HIS A 119 3.89 15.50 6.70
CA HIS A 119 2.92 16.22 7.53
C HIS A 119 3.01 15.67 8.97
N PRO A 120 2.86 16.50 10.02
CA PRO A 120 2.99 16.04 11.41
C PRO A 120 2.11 14.82 11.74
N ASP A 121 0.89 14.78 11.23
CA ASP A 121 -0.09 13.72 11.50
C ASP A 121 0.03 12.53 10.55
N HIS A 122 0.87 12.61 9.52
CA HIS A 122 0.96 11.61 8.45
C HIS A 122 2.42 11.23 8.15
N PRO A 123 3.15 10.68 9.13
CA PRO A 123 4.48 10.14 8.88
C PRO A 123 4.39 8.90 7.97
N GLY A 124 5.49 8.56 7.33
CA GLY A 124 5.58 7.37 6.50
C GLY A 124 7.01 6.90 6.35
N THR A 125 7.17 5.75 5.72
CA THR A 125 8.46 5.20 5.33
C THR A 125 8.55 5.25 3.82
N ALA A 126 9.55 5.96 3.30
CA ALA A 126 9.82 6.03 1.87
C ALA A 126 10.74 4.87 1.47
N ASP A 127 10.42 4.21 0.37
CA ASP A 127 11.09 2.98 -0.02
C ASP A 127 12.58 3.19 -0.32
N LEU A 128 12.91 4.25 -1.09
CA LEU A 128 14.29 4.51 -1.49
C LEU A 128 14.53 5.98 -1.80
N TYR A 129 15.73 6.47 -1.46
CA TYR A 129 16.26 7.73 -1.93
C TYR A 129 17.61 7.50 -2.61
N ASP A 130 17.76 7.97 -3.84
CA ASP A 130 19.02 8.01 -4.58
C ASP A 130 19.72 9.34 -4.31
N ALA A 131 20.79 9.31 -3.53
CA ALA A 131 21.54 10.51 -3.16
C ALA A 131 22.34 11.12 -4.34
N VAL A 132 22.66 10.34 -5.36
CA VAL A 132 23.37 10.80 -6.57
C VAL A 132 22.42 11.54 -7.50
N GLU A 133 21.25 10.94 -7.77
CA GLU A 133 20.24 11.52 -8.65
C GLU A 133 19.32 12.50 -7.93
N GLN A 134 19.42 12.59 -6.59
CA GLN A 134 18.51 13.35 -5.73
C GLN A 134 17.04 12.99 -6.02
N ALA A 135 16.80 11.69 -6.09
CA ALA A 135 15.52 11.12 -6.51
C ALA A 135 14.88 10.31 -5.38
N VAL A 136 13.59 10.55 -5.13
CA VAL A 136 12.78 9.69 -4.28
C VAL A 136 12.13 8.63 -5.15
N VAL A 137 12.32 7.37 -4.81
CA VAL A 137 11.80 6.23 -5.58
C VAL A 137 10.80 5.47 -4.73
N ASP A 138 9.65 5.17 -5.32
CA ASP A 138 8.62 4.30 -4.73
C ASP A 138 8.50 3.03 -5.58
N HIS A 139 8.66 1.88 -4.93
CA HIS A 139 8.61 0.57 -5.56
C HIS A 139 7.18 0.04 -5.60
N LYS A 140 6.72 -0.42 -6.76
CA LYS A 140 5.41 -1.05 -6.92
C LYS A 140 5.55 -2.40 -7.61
N PHE A 141 5.21 -3.46 -6.89
CA PHE A 141 5.19 -4.84 -7.42
C PHE A 141 3.77 -5.18 -7.89
N LEU A 142 3.53 -5.04 -9.20
CA LEU A 142 2.20 -4.98 -9.78
C LEU A 142 1.86 -6.21 -10.63
N GLY A 143 0.60 -6.62 -10.58
CA GLY A 143 0.04 -7.56 -11.56
C GLY A 143 -0.17 -6.89 -12.92
N GLU A 144 -0.46 -7.68 -13.95
CA GLU A 144 -0.51 -7.25 -15.34
C GLU A 144 -1.46 -6.07 -15.61
N SER A 145 -2.69 -6.13 -15.09
CA SER A 145 -3.67 -5.05 -15.26
C SER A 145 -3.23 -3.73 -14.63
N SER A 146 -2.60 -3.79 -13.46
CA SER A 146 -2.06 -2.61 -12.77
C SER A 146 -0.82 -2.06 -13.47
N MET A 147 0.03 -2.93 -14.03
CA MET A 147 1.15 -2.51 -14.88
C MET A 147 0.66 -1.76 -16.13
N ALA A 148 -0.38 -2.25 -16.78
CA ALA A 148 -0.97 -1.60 -17.95
C ALA A 148 -1.51 -0.18 -17.59
N LYS A 149 -2.18 -0.05 -16.45
CA LYS A 149 -2.66 1.26 -15.96
C LYS A 149 -1.50 2.23 -15.72
N VAL A 150 -0.47 1.80 -14.99
CA VAL A 150 0.70 2.64 -14.67
C VAL A 150 1.48 3.07 -15.91
N ARG A 151 1.62 2.19 -16.91
CA ARG A 151 2.28 2.53 -18.18
C ARG A 151 1.51 3.58 -18.98
N LYS A 152 0.18 3.62 -18.86
CA LYS A 152 -0.65 4.62 -19.51
C LYS A 152 -0.60 5.96 -18.78
N ASP A 153 -0.88 5.93 -17.50
CA ASP A 153 -0.86 7.08 -16.59
C ASP A 153 -0.85 6.58 -15.14
N PRO A 154 0.16 6.93 -14.33
CA PRO A 154 0.22 6.49 -12.95
C PRO A 154 -0.99 6.99 -12.15
N PRO A 155 -1.66 6.12 -11.39
CA PRO A 155 -2.76 6.51 -10.53
C PRO A 155 -2.38 7.68 -9.61
N ARG A 156 -3.28 8.66 -9.47
CA ARG A 156 -3.07 9.86 -8.64
C ARG A 156 -2.49 9.54 -7.25
N LYS A 157 -2.97 8.46 -6.62
CA LYS A 157 -2.49 8.03 -5.30
C LYS A 157 -0.99 7.74 -5.24
N TYR A 158 -0.39 7.22 -6.33
CA TYR A 158 1.06 6.97 -6.38
C TYR A 158 1.84 8.28 -6.57
N VAL A 159 1.33 9.16 -7.42
CA VAL A 159 1.94 10.48 -7.62
C VAL A 159 1.93 11.29 -6.33
N VAL A 160 0.80 11.33 -5.63
CA VAL A 160 0.65 12.02 -4.33
C VAL A 160 1.58 11.41 -3.28
N GLN A 161 1.65 10.09 -3.18
CA GLN A 161 2.55 9.40 -2.25
C GLN A 161 4.01 9.83 -2.49
N LEU A 162 4.45 9.81 -3.73
CA LEU A 162 5.79 10.23 -4.13
C LEU A 162 6.07 11.70 -3.79
N LEU A 163 5.15 12.61 -4.09
CA LEU A 163 5.30 14.03 -3.75
C LEU A 163 5.36 14.26 -2.24
N LEU A 164 4.56 13.54 -1.47
CA LEU A 164 4.62 13.60 -0.01
C LEU A 164 5.96 13.07 0.52
N TYR A 165 6.47 11.97 -0.02
CA TYR A 165 7.79 11.48 0.36
C TYR A 165 8.88 12.48 -0.02
N GLY A 166 8.82 13.08 -1.20
CA GLY A 166 9.74 14.16 -1.61
C GLY A 166 9.73 15.33 -0.62
N LEU A 167 8.52 15.78 -0.23
CA LEU A 167 8.37 16.83 0.79
C LEU A 167 8.96 16.41 2.14
N GLY A 168 8.81 15.13 2.51
CA GLY A 168 9.39 14.58 3.72
C GLY A 168 10.93 14.63 3.72
N TYR A 169 11.56 14.29 2.60
CA TYR A 169 13.01 14.39 2.45
C TYR A 169 13.50 15.85 2.46
N LEU A 170 12.78 16.78 1.82
CA LEU A 170 13.12 18.21 1.93
C LEU A 170 13.11 18.69 3.38
N ARG A 171 12.15 18.23 4.19
CA ARG A 171 12.08 18.56 5.63
C ARG A 171 13.23 17.96 6.44
N LEU A 172 13.84 16.88 5.96
CA LEU A 172 15.09 16.33 6.50
C LEU A 172 16.33 17.10 6.03
N GLY A 173 16.18 18.13 5.20
CA GLY A 173 17.29 18.88 4.64
C GLY A 173 17.99 18.20 3.46
N LEU A 174 17.39 17.17 2.88
CA LEU A 174 17.93 16.45 1.73
C LEU A 174 17.32 17.01 0.43
N PRO A 175 18.15 17.30 -0.59
CA PRO A 175 17.65 17.83 -1.85
C PRO A 175 16.86 16.77 -2.62
N VAL A 176 15.76 17.16 -3.25
CA VAL A 176 14.95 16.30 -4.11
C VAL A 176 14.73 17.00 -5.44
N ARG A 177 15.24 16.44 -6.53
CA ARG A 177 15.05 16.97 -7.89
C ARG A 177 13.90 16.28 -8.61
N ARG A 178 13.72 14.98 -8.37
CA ARG A 178 12.68 14.18 -9.03
C ARG A 178 12.06 13.15 -8.10
N VAL A 179 10.87 12.74 -8.46
CA VAL A 179 10.21 11.58 -7.87
C VAL A 179 10.02 10.52 -8.94
N VAL A 180 10.16 9.27 -8.55
CA VAL A 180 10.26 8.12 -9.46
C VAL A 180 9.35 7.00 -8.99
N LEU A 181 8.49 6.52 -9.87
CA LEU A 181 7.74 5.29 -9.68
C LEU A 181 8.46 4.15 -10.41
N ALA A 182 8.96 3.19 -9.67
CA ALA A 182 9.56 1.98 -10.22
C ALA A 182 8.55 0.84 -10.13
N ALA A 183 7.96 0.47 -11.27
CA ALA A 183 6.93 -0.56 -11.35
C ALA A 183 7.51 -1.89 -11.86
N TYR A 184 7.46 -2.90 -11.00
CA TYR A 184 7.98 -4.24 -11.24
C TYR A 184 6.86 -5.21 -11.61
N PRO A 185 7.00 -6.01 -12.69
CA PRO A 185 5.97 -6.96 -13.10
C PRO A 185 5.98 -8.20 -12.21
N ARG A 186 5.10 -8.25 -11.22
CA ARG A 186 5.01 -9.34 -10.24
C ARG A 186 4.70 -10.71 -10.87
N THR A 187 4.03 -10.73 -12.00
CA THR A 187 3.59 -11.96 -12.68
C THR A 187 4.48 -12.37 -13.84
N ALA A 188 5.52 -11.59 -14.16
CA ALA A 188 6.47 -11.92 -15.22
C ALA A 188 7.59 -12.83 -14.74
N ALA A 189 8.21 -13.56 -15.67
CA ALA A 189 9.34 -14.42 -15.40
C ALA A 189 10.70 -13.69 -15.36
N SER A 190 10.75 -12.40 -15.73
CA SER A 190 11.96 -11.59 -15.74
C SER A 190 11.68 -10.13 -15.35
N LEU A 191 12.76 -9.38 -15.08
CA LEU A 191 12.69 -7.94 -14.82
C LEU A 191 12.66 -7.09 -16.11
N ASP A 192 12.68 -7.68 -17.29
CA ASP A 192 12.68 -6.94 -18.57
C ASP A 192 11.45 -6.03 -18.74
N GLY A 193 10.37 -6.34 -18.02
CA GLY A 193 9.17 -5.52 -17.98
C GLY A 193 9.17 -4.41 -16.94
N LEU A 194 10.29 -4.17 -16.23
CA LEU A 194 10.43 -3.02 -15.33
C LEU A 194 10.10 -1.73 -16.08
N TYR A 195 9.21 -0.95 -15.50
CA TYR A 195 8.80 0.35 -16.01
C TYR A 195 9.12 1.42 -15.00
N VAL A 196 9.73 2.49 -15.48
CA VAL A 196 10.06 3.67 -14.67
C VAL A 196 9.28 4.87 -15.21
N TRP A 197 8.53 5.51 -14.31
CA TRP A 197 7.93 6.81 -14.54
C TRP A 197 8.62 7.82 -13.65
N GLU A 198 8.86 9.03 -14.17
CA GLU A 198 9.45 10.11 -13.39
C GLU A 198 8.65 11.41 -13.51
N ARG A 199 8.82 12.26 -12.52
CA ARG A 199 8.31 13.63 -12.52
C ARG A 199 9.33 14.55 -11.86
N ALA A 200 9.59 15.71 -12.46
CA ALA A 200 10.36 16.76 -11.83
C ALA A 200 9.66 17.18 -10.53
N PHE A 201 10.40 17.13 -9.42
CA PHE A 201 9.86 17.51 -8.11
C PHE A 201 10.15 18.98 -7.81
N ALA A 202 11.41 19.39 -8.03
CA ALA A 202 11.88 20.75 -7.85
C ALA A 202 12.67 21.22 -9.07
N ASP A 203 12.79 22.54 -9.21
CA ASP A 203 13.59 23.19 -10.22
C ASP A 203 15.10 23.14 -9.90
N GLU A 204 15.92 23.80 -10.71
CA GLU A 204 17.37 23.88 -10.53
C GLU A 204 17.79 24.61 -9.24
N HIS A 205 16.91 25.42 -8.66
CA HIS A 205 17.12 26.15 -7.40
C HIS A 205 16.61 25.38 -6.18
N GLY A 206 16.07 24.16 -6.39
CA GLY A 206 15.50 23.34 -5.33
C GLY A 206 14.11 23.76 -4.87
N GLN A 207 13.42 24.62 -5.63
CA GLN A 207 12.04 25.00 -5.35
C GLN A 207 11.06 24.05 -6.03
N LEU A 208 10.01 23.65 -5.33
CA LEU A 208 8.98 22.80 -5.91
C LEU A 208 8.39 23.45 -7.16
N THR A 209 8.13 22.63 -8.18
CA THR A 209 7.41 23.11 -9.36
C THR A 209 6.01 23.62 -9.00
N PRO A 210 5.47 24.65 -9.68
CA PRO A 210 4.14 25.19 -9.37
C PRO A 210 3.03 24.14 -9.37
N GLU A 211 3.11 23.16 -10.28
CA GLU A 211 2.13 22.07 -10.38
C GLU A 211 2.19 21.16 -9.16
N ASN A 212 3.39 20.91 -8.61
CA ASN A 212 3.55 20.09 -7.41
C ASN A 212 3.07 20.83 -6.17
N VAL A 213 3.34 22.13 -6.08
CA VAL A 213 2.79 22.99 -5.01
C VAL A 213 1.28 22.92 -5.02
N ALA A 214 0.64 23.22 -6.15
CA ALA A 214 -0.81 23.22 -6.28
C ALA A 214 -1.44 21.86 -5.94
N LEU A 215 -0.80 20.75 -6.36
CA LEU A 215 -1.28 19.41 -6.04
C LEU A 215 -1.15 19.09 -4.54
N LEU A 216 -0.05 19.43 -3.91
CA LEU A 216 0.16 19.22 -2.47
C LEU A 216 -0.80 20.07 -1.63
N GLU A 217 -1.01 21.34 -1.97
CA GLU A 217 -1.98 22.21 -1.32
C GLU A 217 -3.38 21.60 -1.38
N LYS A 218 -3.82 21.19 -2.58
CA LYS A 218 -5.10 20.51 -2.76
C LYS A 218 -5.20 19.22 -1.91
N VAL A 219 -4.14 18.43 -1.79
CA VAL A 219 -4.12 17.22 -0.95
C VAL A 219 -4.28 17.58 0.52
N PHE A 220 -3.62 18.63 0.99
CA PHE A 220 -3.74 19.06 2.39
C PHE A 220 -5.12 19.65 2.70
N GLU A 221 -5.71 20.44 1.81
CA GLU A 221 -7.08 20.93 1.93
C GLU A 221 -8.09 19.77 1.98
N GLN A 222 -7.97 18.82 1.06
CA GLN A 222 -8.79 17.60 1.07
C GLN A 222 -8.62 16.80 2.36
N THR A 223 -7.39 16.69 2.86
CA THR A 223 -7.09 15.98 4.11
C THR A 223 -7.76 16.65 5.30
N ALA A 224 -7.74 17.99 5.37
CA ALA A 224 -8.42 18.75 6.41
C ALA A 224 -9.95 18.56 6.34
N THR A 225 -10.55 18.63 5.15
CA THR A 225 -11.98 18.38 4.94
C THR A 225 -12.37 16.96 5.39
N ARG A 226 -11.58 15.95 5.03
CA ARG A 226 -11.79 14.54 5.40
C ARG A 226 -11.69 14.31 6.90
N ARG A 227 -10.79 15.04 7.56
CA ARG A 227 -10.69 15.05 9.02
C ARG A 227 -11.95 15.60 9.67
N GLY A 228 -12.50 16.70 9.14
CA GLY A 228 -13.79 17.22 9.58
C GLY A 228 -14.92 16.18 9.47
N TYR A 229 -15.00 15.47 8.36
CA TYR A 229 -15.97 14.36 8.24
C TYR A 229 -15.73 13.26 9.28
N ALA A 230 -14.48 12.90 9.52
CA ALA A 230 -14.15 11.88 10.52
C ALA A 230 -14.56 12.31 11.93
N GLU A 231 -14.35 13.55 12.29
CA GLU A 231 -14.77 14.13 13.58
C GLU A 231 -16.30 14.12 13.75
N GLU A 232 -17.05 14.46 12.68
CA GLU A 232 -18.51 14.38 12.68
C GLU A 232 -19.03 12.93 12.82
N ILE A 233 -18.35 11.98 12.19
CA ILE A 233 -18.64 10.54 12.32
C ILE A 233 -18.39 10.07 13.76
N LEU A 234 -17.22 10.41 14.33
CA LEU A 234 -16.86 10.04 15.70
C LEU A 234 -17.82 10.65 16.71
N ALA A 235 -18.29 11.85 16.46
CA ALA A 235 -19.29 12.54 17.29
C ALA A 235 -20.75 12.03 17.05
N GLN A 236 -20.93 11.03 16.18
CA GLN A 236 -22.24 10.45 15.80
C GLN A 236 -23.21 11.46 15.18
N ARG A 237 -22.70 12.55 14.61
CA ARG A 237 -23.51 13.56 13.90
C ARG A 237 -23.62 13.30 12.40
N MET A 238 -22.75 12.42 11.87
CA MET A 238 -22.72 12.03 10.46
C MET A 238 -22.51 10.53 10.33
N ARG A 239 -23.14 9.90 9.35
CA ARG A 239 -22.88 8.50 8.99
C ARG A 239 -21.85 8.44 7.88
N LEU A 240 -21.12 7.32 7.76
CA LEU A 240 -20.16 7.12 6.67
C LEU A 240 -20.77 7.36 5.28
N ASN A 241 -22.01 6.93 5.06
CA ASN A 241 -22.70 7.07 3.76
C ASN A 241 -23.14 8.51 3.44
N ASP A 242 -23.10 9.41 4.40
CA ASP A 242 -23.40 10.83 4.20
C ASP A 242 -22.16 11.60 3.68
N VAL A 243 -20.96 11.02 3.80
CA VAL A 243 -19.72 11.56 3.23
C VAL A 243 -19.71 11.34 1.72
N PRO A 244 -19.26 12.31 0.90
CA PRO A 244 -19.14 12.13 -0.55
C PRO A 244 -18.31 10.91 -0.94
N ALA A 245 -18.79 10.13 -1.91
CA ALA A 245 -18.05 9.03 -2.53
C ALA A 245 -17.73 9.43 -3.97
N THR A 246 -16.45 9.54 -4.30
CA THR A 246 -15.95 10.04 -5.57
C THR A 246 -15.02 9.03 -6.23
N THR A 247 -15.47 7.82 -6.46
CA THR A 247 -14.58 6.81 -7.02
C THR A 247 -15.30 5.88 -7.99
N ASP A 248 -14.52 5.27 -8.87
CA ASP A 248 -14.99 4.24 -9.77
C ASP A 248 -15.20 2.88 -9.06
N ALA A 249 -15.86 1.95 -9.74
CA ALA A 249 -16.16 0.63 -9.20
C ALA A 249 -14.89 -0.20 -8.90
N ASP A 250 -13.81 0.00 -9.65
CA ASP A 250 -12.55 -0.73 -9.47
C ASP A 250 -11.90 -0.40 -8.13
N GLU A 251 -11.92 0.88 -7.72
CA GLU A 251 -11.39 1.30 -6.43
C GLU A 251 -12.27 0.83 -5.27
N CYS A 252 -13.59 0.80 -5.46
CA CYS A 252 -14.52 0.28 -4.46
C CYS A 252 -14.24 -1.17 -4.10
N TYR A 253 -13.86 -2.02 -5.06
CA TYR A 253 -13.57 -3.43 -4.80
C TYR A 253 -12.51 -3.64 -3.69
N PHE A 254 -11.50 -2.77 -3.65
CA PHE A 254 -10.43 -2.83 -2.65
C PHE A 254 -10.68 -1.96 -1.41
N CYS A 255 -11.79 -1.22 -1.39
CA CYS A 255 -12.12 -0.35 -0.27
C CYS A 255 -12.54 -1.17 0.96
N PRO A 256 -11.99 -0.93 2.16
CA PRO A 256 -12.33 -1.69 3.36
C PRO A 256 -13.79 -1.55 3.79
N PHE A 257 -14.48 -0.51 3.30
CA PHE A 257 -15.86 -0.22 3.66
C PHE A 257 -16.86 -0.66 2.59
N TYR A 258 -16.41 -1.16 1.44
CA TYR A 258 -17.29 -1.51 0.35
C TYR A 258 -18.18 -2.71 0.70
N ARG A 259 -19.49 -2.50 0.61
CA ARG A 259 -20.51 -3.50 0.84
C ARG A 259 -21.74 -3.17 -0.02
N PRO A 260 -21.83 -3.73 -1.22
CA PRO A 260 -22.87 -3.38 -2.20
C PRO A 260 -24.29 -3.46 -1.66
N GLN A 261 -24.55 -4.35 -0.69
CA GLN A 261 -25.85 -4.55 -0.09
C GLN A 261 -26.23 -3.47 0.95
N ALA A 262 -25.27 -2.65 1.41
CA ALA A 262 -25.50 -1.64 2.45
C ALA A 262 -26.62 -0.66 2.10
N ALA A 263 -26.80 -0.34 0.81
CA ALA A 263 -27.90 0.51 0.34
C ALA A 263 -29.29 -0.14 0.47
N ARG A 264 -29.35 -1.48 0.46
CA ARG A 264 -30.63 -2.24 0.46
C ARG A 264 -31.07 -2.61 1.86
N ASP A 265 -30.15 -2.96 2.73
CA ASP A 265 -30.42 -3.47 4.08
C ASP A 265 -30.15 -2.45 5.19
N GLY A 266 -29.66 -1.26 4.86
CA GLY A 266 -29.34 -0.21 5.84
C GLY A 266 -28.22 -0.56 6.81
N GLY A 267 -27.51 -1.68 6.58
CA GLY A 267 -26.43 -2.14 7.43
C GLY A 267 -25.15 -1.32 7.28
N PRO A 268 -24.13 -1.61 8.10
CA PRO A 268 -22.87 -0.88 8.06
C PRO A 268 -22.15 -1.07 6.72
N GLY A 269 -21.31 -0.10 6.33
CA GLY A 269 -20.53 -0.12 5.11
C GLY A 269 -21.01 0.86 4.05
N CYS A 270 -20.33 0.85 2.92
CA CYS A 270 -20.56 1.75 1.80
C CYS A 270 -21.02 0.95 0.57
N SER A 271 -22.13 1.35 -0.03
CA SER A 271 -22.65 0.73 -1.25
C SER A 271 -21.86 1.06 -2.52
N GLY A 272 -20.79 1.86 -2.40
CA GLY A 272 -20.05 2.39 -3.54
C GLY A 272 -20.52 3.78 -3.95
N SER A 273 -19.93 4.33 -5.02
CA SER A 273 -20.46 5.52 -5.69
C SER A 273 -21.76 5.09 -6.39
N VAL A 274 -22.86 5.67 -5.97
CA VAL A 274 -24.11 5.57 -6.73
C VAL A 274 -23.90 6.42 -7.98
N SER A 275 -23.74 5.78 -9.14
CA SER A 275 -23.93 6.47 -10.40
C SER A 275 -25.38 6.93 -10.41
N SER A 276 -25.58 8.22 -10.14
CA SER A 276 -26.89 8.88 -10.35
C SER A 276 -27.22 8.95 -11.83
#